data_d764fb7e100ae4c6b86f3e66c3683205
#
_entry.id   d764fb7e100ae4c6b86f3e66c3683205
#
_cell.length_a   1.000
_cell.length_b   1.000
_cell.length_c   1.000
_cell.angle_alpha   90.00
_cell.angle_beta   90.00
_cell.angle_gamma   90.00
#
_symmetry.space_group_name_H-M   'P 1'
#
loop_
_entity.id
_entity.type
_entity.pdbx_description
1 polymer ?
#
loop_
_entity_poly.entity_id
_entity_poly.type
_entity_poly.pdbx_seq_one_letter_code
_entity_poly.pdbx_strand_id
1 'polypeptide(L)'
;QHAHAPANHLSPNGFNGEEACTLTQYAGMSHTCNTIGIYGYMPEQDVHQMTAKQIAHMLWYIMDGVNRGKQEASLANRNEFNEFTMAFAEVQTVFLQSKRTGRWWMQLHDGEFVACSLKDYLHAGKNEIPERWMRAVERL
;
A
#
# COMPACT_ATOMS: atom_id res chain seq x y z
N GLN A 1 -20.62 -10.14 -2.24
CA GLN A 1 -20.50 -11.35 -3.08
C GLN A 1 -19.02 -11.60 -3.31
N HIS A 2 -18.47 -12.63 -2.68
CA HIS A 2 -17.11 -13.10 -2.98
C HIS A 2 -17.14 -13.64 -4.42
N ALA A 3 -16.41 -13.00 -5.33
CA ALA A 3 -16.22 -13.55 -6.66
C ALA A 3 -15.42 -14.85 -6.50
N HIS A 4 -16.06 -15.99 -6.72
CA HIS A 4 -15.35 -17.25 -6.84
C HIS A 4 -14.59 -17.23 -8.18
N ALA A 5 -13.34 -16.78 -8.14
CA ALA A 5 -12.47 -16.92 -9.30
C ALA A 5 -12.19 -18.41 -9.52
N PRO A 6 -12.39 -18.91 -10.74
CA PRO A 6 -12.00 -20.27 -11.07
C PRO A 6 -10.49 -20.41 -10.89
N ALA A 7 -10.09 -21.24 -9.94
CA ALA A 7 -8.71 -21.52 -9.61
C ALA A 7 -8.58 -22.99 -9.16
N ASN A 8 -7.38 -23.54 -9.30
CA ASN A 8 -7.09 -24.91 -8.87
C ASN A 8 -7.25 -25.14 -7.37
N HIS A 9 -7.17 -24.05 -6.57
CA HIS A 9 -7.32 -24.07 -5.12
C HIS A 9 -8.26 -22.96 -4.71
N LEU A 10 -9.46 -23.33 -4.26
CA LEU A 10 -10.42 -22.40 -3.69
C LEU A 10 -10.05 -22.14 -2.22
N SER A 11 -9.83 -20.90 -1.87
CA SER A 11 -9.67 -20.45 -0.48
C SER A 11 -10.98 -19.83 -0.01
N PRO A 12 -11.47 -20.15 1.20
CA PRO A 12 -12.64 -19.49 1.77
C PRO A 12 -12.37 -18.04 2.15
N ASN A 13 -11.10 -17.69 2.32
CA ASN A 13 -10.64 -16.35 2.65
C ASN A 13 -9.93 -15.74 1.45
N GLY A 14 -10.51 -14.70 0.87
CA GLY A 14 -9.95 -13.99 -0.27
C GLY A 14 -10.30 -12.51 -0.20
N PHE A 15 -9.59 -11.72 -0.97
CA PHE A 15 -9.93 -10.32 -1.18
C PHE A 15 -11.19 -10.21 -2.04
N ASN A 16 -12.03 -9.21 -1.79
CA ASN A 16 -13.02 -8.80 -2.76
C ASN A 16 -12.35 -8.06 -3.93
N GLY A 17 -13.11 -7.81 -5.01
CA GLY A 17 -12.55 -7.20 -6.21
C GLY A 17 -11.99 -5.79 -5.98
N GLU A 18 -12.60 -5.00 -5.11
CA GLU A 18 -12.15 -3.65 -4.75
C GLU A 18 -10.85 -3.69 -3.94
N GLU A 19 -10.78 -4.55 -2.94
CA GLU A 19 -9.57 -4.76 -2.14
C GLU A 19 -8.39 -5.21 -3.01
N ALA A 20 -8.63 -6.16 -3.94
CA ALA A 20 -7.61 -6.63 -4.88
C ALA A 20 -7.10 -5.49 -5.78
N CYS A 21 -7.99 -4.65 -6.31
CA CYS A 21 -7.61 -3.47 -7.09
C CYS A 21 -6.81 -2.47 -6.27
N THR A 22 -7.23 -2.18 -5.04
CA THR A 22 -6.53 -1.27 -4.13
C THR A 22 -5.12 -1.78 -3.81
N LEU A 23 -4.97 -3.07 -3.50
CA LEU A 23 -3.66 -3.67 -3.24
C LEU A 23 -2.73 -3.59 -4.44
N THR A 24 -3.25 -3.85 -5.66
CA THR A 24 -2.45 -3.77 -6.88
C THR A 24 -2.05 -2.33 -7.20
N GLN A 25 -2.89 -1.33 -6.91
CA GLN A 25 -2.52 0.08 -7.02
C GLN A 25 -1.36 0.43 -6.07
N TYR A 26 -1.42 0.02 -4.81
CA TYR A 26 -0.32 0.24 -3.87
C TYR A 26 0.96 -0.48 -4.29
N ALA A 27 0.87 -1.70 -4.83
CA ALA A 27 2.01 -2.41 -5.39
C ALA A 27 2.64 -1.62 -6.54
N GLY A 28 1.83 -1.07 -7.45
CA GLY A 28 2.28 -0.20 -8.53
C GLY A 28 2.98 1.08 -8.05
N MET A 29 2.53 1.67 -6.93
CA MET A 29 3.18 2.85 -6.33
C MET A 29 4.51 2.53 -5.63
N SER A 30 4.82 1.27 -5.38
CA SER A 30 6.03 0.87 -4.67
C SER A 30 7.26 1.00 -5.58
N HIS A 31 8.32 1.64 -5.08
CA HIS A 31 9.61 1.73 -5.78
C HIS A 31 10.40 0.42 -5.74
N THR A 32 10.02 -0.52 -4.88
CA THR A 32 10.70 -1.81 -4.71
C THR A 32 10.00 -2.95 -5.44
N CYS A 33 8.76 -2.77 -5.89
CA CYS A 33 8.02 -3.75 -6.65
C CYS A 33 8.37 -3.66 -8.14
N ASN A 34 9.20 -4.57 -8.61
CA ASN A 34 9.68 -4.60 -9.99
C ASN A 34 8.91 -5.58 -10.88
N THR A 35 8.21 -6.55 -10.28
CA THR A 35 7.51 -7.60 -11.02
C THR A 35 6.20 -7.95 -10.32
N ILE A 36 5.14 -8.06 -11.10
CA ILE A 36 3.82 -8.52 -10.64
C ILE A 36 3.40 -9.64 -11.57
N GLY A 37 3.02 -10.80 -11.00
CA GLY A 37 2.53 -11.95 -11.73
C GLY A 37 1.10 -12.31 -11.33
N ILE A 38 0.31 -12.74 -12.30
CA ILE A 38 -1.05 -13.26 -12.10
C ILE A 38 -1.05 -14.70 -12.57
N TYR A 39 -1.36 -15.62 -11.66
CA TYR A 39 -1.28 -17.07 -11.90
C TYR A 39 -2.59 -17.74 -11.54
N GLY A 40 -2.79 -18.93 -12.09
CA GLY A 40 -3.93 -19.80 -11.76
C GLY A 40 -5.25 -19.41 -12.43
N TYR A 41 -5.26 -18.50 -13.40
CA TYR A 41 -6.45 -18.19 -14.18
C TYR A 41 -6.81 -19.31 -15.12
N MET A 42 -8.07 -19.75 -15.10
CA MET A 42 -8.61 -20.84 -15.91
C MET A 42 -9.74 -20.32 -16.81
N PRO A 43 -9.45 -19.93 -18.08
CA PRO A 43 -10.41 -19.27 -18.97
C PRO A 43 -11.67 -20.11 -19.23
N GLU A 44 -11.50 -21.43 -19.31
CA GLU A 44 -12.61 -22.35 -19.59
C GLU A 44 -13.65 -22.43 -18.48
N GLN A 45 -13.28 -22.01 -17.27
CA GLN A 45 -14.15 -22.01 -16.09
C GLN A 45 -14.67 -20.62 -15.75
N ASP A 46 -14.23 -19.59 -16.45
CA ASP A 46 -14.57 -18.20 -16.16
C ASP A 46 -15.93 -17.81 -16.72
N VAL A 47 -16.98 -18.01 -15.92
CA VAL A 47 -18.36 -17.71 -16.29
C VAL A 47 -18.52 -16.19 -16.51
N HIS A 48 -19.02 -15.84 -17.69
CA HIS A 48 -19.22 -14.46 -18.13
C HIS A 48 -17.96 -13.59 -18.13
N GLN A 49 -16.78 -14.21 -18.16
CA GLN A 49 -15.49 -13.52 -18.15
C GLN A 49 -15.31 -12.57 -16.94
N MET A 50 -15.91 -12.91 -15.80
CA MET A 50 -15.87 -12.06 -14.61
C MET A 50 -14.47 -11.98 -14.03
N THR A 51 -13.73 -13.09 -14.03
CA THR A 51 -12.33 -13.10 -13.57
C THR A 51 -11.43 -12.34 -14.52
N ALA A 52 -11.60 -12.52 -15.84
CA ALA A 52 -10.84 -11.76 -16.84
C ALA A 52 -11.05 -10.25 -16.69
N LYS A 53 -12.28 -9.80 -16.46
CA LYS A 53 -12.61 -8.39 -16.20
C LYS A 53 -11.95 -7.88 -14.92
N GLN A 54 -11.97 -8.69 -13.86
CA GLN A 54 -11.31 -8.34 -12.58
C GLN A 54 -9.79 -8.20 -12.78
N ILE A 55 -9.16 -9.11 -13.52
CA ILE A 55 -7.74 -9.03 -13.87
C ILE A 55 -7.45 -7.75 -14.66
N ALA A 56 -8.28 -7.41 -15.65
CA ALA A 56 -8.13 -6.19 -16.42
C ALA A 56 -8.20 -4.93 -15.53
N HIS A 57 -9.13 -4.89 -14.57
CA HIS A 57 -9.20 -3.81 -13.58
C HIS A 57 -7.92 -3.75 -12.72
N MET A 58 -7.44 -4.88 -12.21
CA MET A 58 -6.21 -4.93 -11.43
C MET A 58 -5.01 -4.40 -12.24
N LEU A 59 -4.88 -4.77 -13.50
CA LEU A 59 -3.83 -4.28 -14.40
C LEU A 59 -3.92 -2.76 -14.60
N TRP A 60 -5.13 -2.23 -14.77
CA TRP A 60 -5.34 -0.79 -14.86
C TRP A 60 -4.93 -0.07 -13.58
N TYR A 61 -5.29 -0.59 -12.41
CA TYR A 61 -4.89 -0.04 -11.11
C TYR A 61 -3.38 -0.12 -10.87
N ILE A 62 -2.70 -1.17 -11.36
CA ILE A 62 -1.23 -1.24 -11.34
C ILE A 62 -0.63 -0.08 -12.15
N MET A 63 -1.11 0.14 -13.37
CA MET A 63 -0.61 1.23 -14.24
C MET A 63 -0.86 2.61 -13.62
N ASP A 64 -2.04 2.84 -13.04
CA ASP A 64 -2.36 4.06 -12.30
C ASP A 64 -1.41 4.23 -11.11
N GLY A 65 -1.18 3.14 -10.35
CA GLY A 65 -0.22 3.12 -9.25
C GLY A 65 1.20 3.50 -9.66
N VAL A 66 1.70 2.91 -10.74
CA VAL A 66 3.04 3.24 -11.31
C VAL A 66 3.11 4.73 -11.69
N ASN A 67 2.07 5.26 -12.33
CA ASN A 67 2.03 6.66 -12.70
C ASN A 67 2.05 7.58 -11.46
N ARG A 68 1.27 7.27 -10.44
CA ARG A 68 1.27 8.01 -9.15
C ARG A 68 2.61 7.90 -8.44
N GLY A 69 3.25 6.72 -8.45
CA GLY A 69 4.56 6.51 -7.86
C GLY A 69 5.64 7.38 -8.51
N LYS A 70 5.60 7.54 -9.84
CA LYS A 70 6.53 8.41 -10.58
C LYS A 70 6.38 9.89 -10.28
N GLN A 71 5.20 10.32 -9.81
CA GLN A 71 4.95 11.72 -9.44
C GLN A 71 5.49 12.04 -8.04
N GLU A 72 5.83 11.03 -7.24
CA GLU A 72 6.33 11.21 -5.89
C GLU A 72 7.75 11.75 -5.90
N ALA A 73 8.02 12.71 -5.00
CA ALA A 73 9.36 13.22 -4.79
C ALA A 73 10.22 12.23 -4.02
N SER A 74 11.53 12.28 -4.25
CA SER A 74 12.47 11.55 -3.39
C SER A 74 12.36 12.02 -1.94
N LEU A 75 12.33 11.10 -0.98
CA LEU A 75 12.33 11.41 0.45
C LEU A 75 13.56 12.21 0.91
N ALA A 76 14.63 12.21 0.12
CA ALA A 76 15.80 13.07 0.36
C ALA A 76 15.51 14.56 0.12
N ASN A 77 14.50 14.89 -0.71
CA ASN A 77 14.11 16.27 -0.98
C ASN A 77 13.01 16.73 -0.01
N ARG A 78 13.40 17.07 1.20
CA ARG A 78 12.49 17.47 2.29
C ARG A 78 11.59 18.66 1.97
N ASN A 79 11.99 19.54 1.08
CA ASN A 79 11.19 20.69 0.65
C ASN A 79 9.87 20.31 -0.01
N GLU A 80 9.78 19.10 -0.57
CA GLU A 80 8.57 18.55 -1.20
C GLU A 80 7.59 17.92 -0.18
N PHE A 81 7.93 17.95 1.11
CA PHE A 81 7.14 17.35 2.17
C PHE A 81 6.77 18.38 3.24
N ASN A 82 5.59 18.20 3.82
CA ASN A 82 5.26 18.78 5.13
C ASN A 82 5.81 17.83 6.19
N GLU A 83 6.54 18.37 7.15
CA GLU A 83 7.17 17.60 8.22
C GLU A 83 6.44 17.86 9.54
N PHE A 84 6.10 16.79 10.25
CA PHE A 84 5.43 16.82 11.54
C PHE A 84 6.23 15.97 12.53
N THR A 85 6.63 16.55 13.64
CA THR A 85 7.29 15.80 14.71
C THR A 85 6.27 15.45 15.79
N MET A 86 6.22 14.20 16.17
CA MET A 86 5.34 13.70 17.24
C MET A 86 6.13 12.84 18.21
N ALA A 87 5.70 12.86 19.47
CA ALA A 87 6.19 11.94 20.50
C ALA A 87 5.05 10.99 20.90
N PHE A 88 5.32 9.71 20.90
CA PHE A 88 4.43 8.67 21.42
C PHE A 88 5.28 7.60 22.11
N ALA A 89 4.80 7.07 23.24
CA ALA A 89 5.51 6.05 24.03
C ALA A 89 7.00 6.36 24.26
N GLU A 90 7.32 7.62 24.59
CA GLU A 90 8.68 8.12 24.80
C GLU A 90 9.60 8.13 23.56
N VAL A 91 9.08 7.78 22.39
CA VAL A 91 9.80 7.86 21.12
C VAL A 91 9.40 9.10 20.36
N GLN A 92 10.38 9.87 19.89
CA GLN A 92 10.16 10.99 18.99
C GLN A 92 10.26 10.51 17.55
N THR A 93 9.22 10.75 16.78
CA THR A 93 9.10 10.27 15.39
C THR A 93 8.71 11.41 14.46
N VAL A 94 9.30 11.41 13.28
CA VAL A 94 8.99 12.37 12.21
C VAL A 94 8.01 11.74 11.23
N PHE A 95 6.93 12.45 10.94
CA PHE A 95 6.00 12.12 9.86
C PHE A 95 6.20 13.08 8.70
N LEU A 96 6.19 12.54 7.50
CA LEU A 96 6.28 13.30 6.26
C LEU A 96 4.99 13.13 5.46
N GLN A 97 4.44 14.23 4.99
CA GLN A 97 3.34 14.23 4.03
C GLN A 97 3.80 14.85 2.72
N SER A 98 3.70 14.11 1.62
CA SER A 98 4.01 14.63 0.30
C SER A 98 3.08 15.78 -0.08
N LYS A 99 3.64 16.90 -0.51
CA LYS A 99 2.91 18.03 -1.07
C LYS A 99 2.32 17.72 -2.45
N ARG A 100 2.90 16.74 -3.17
CA ARG A 100 2.47 16.35 -4.51
C ARG A 100 1.34 15.34 -4.50
N THR A 101 1.47 14.30 -3.65
CA THR A 101 0.57 13.14 -3.69
C THR A 101 -0.31 13.01 -2.45
N GLY A 102 -0.01 13.74 -1.38
CA GLY A 102 -0.67 13.63 -0.08
C GLY A 102 -0.32 12.34 0.68
N ARG A 103 0.59 11.51 0.17
CA ARG A 103 1.02 10.27 0.83
C ARG A 103 1.81 10.57 2.08
N TRP A 104 1.80 9.61 3.02
CA TRP A 104 2.43 9.74 4.32
C TRP A 104 3.54 8.72 4.51
N TRP A 105 4.58 9.14 5.22
CA TRP A 105 5.68 8.30 5.73
C TRP A 105 5.93 8.61 7.19
N MET A 106 6.39 7.63 7.94
CA MET A 106 6.85 7.81 9.32
C MET A 106 8.28 7.29 9.46
N GLN A 107 9.05 7.97 10.28
CA GLN A 107 10.43 7.60 10.56
C GLN A 107 10.47 6.49 11.61
N LEU A 108 11.33 5.49 11.39
CA LEU A 108 11.68 4.48 12.39
C LEU A 108 12.84 4.98 13.25
N HIS A 109 13.13 4.27 14.34
CA HIS A 109 14.18 4.64 15.29
C HIS A 109 15.61 4.64 14.68
N ASP A 110 15.84 3.87 13.63
CA ASP A 110 17.09 3.83 12.85
C ASP A 110 17.24 4.95 11.83
N GLY A 111 16.22 5.79 11.70
CA GLY A 111 16.17 6.90 10.76
C GLY A 111 15.56 6.56 9.41
N GLU A 112 15.25 5.30 9.13
CA GLU A 112 14.56 4.89 7.92
C GLU A 112 13.10 5.38 7.90
N PHE A 113 12.54 5.55 6.69
CA PHE A 113 11.16 5.96 6.49
C PHE A 113 10.34 4.84 5.88
N VAL A 114 9.21 4.55 6.53
CA VAL A 114 8.22 3.60 6.02
C VAL A 114 6.94 4.31 5.62
N ALA A 115 6.34 3.86 4.53
CA ALA A 115 5.04 4.39 4.11
C ALA A 115 3.97 4.09 5.17
N CYS A 116 3.17 5.09 5.50
CA CYS A 116 2.10 4.98 6.47
C CYS A 116 0.81 5.65 5.96
N SER A 117 -0.19 5.74 6.78
CA SER A 117 -1.47 6.39 6.49
C SER A 117 -1.69 7.59 7.41
N LEU A 118 -2.62 8.47 7.03
CA LEU A 118 -3.11 9.52 7.93
C LEU A 118 -3.62 8.93 9.27
N LYS A 119 -4.15 7.71 9.25
CA LYS A 119 -4.64 7.02 10.45
C LYS A 119 -3.52 6.74 11.44
N ASP A 120 -2.35 6.32 10.95
CA ASP A 120 -1.17 6.09 11.78
C ASP A 120 -0.70 7.40 12.43
N TYR A 121 -0.71 8.52 11.69
CA TYR A 121 -0.41 9.84 12.22
C TYR A 121 -1.40 10.27 13.32
N LEU A 122 -2.70 10.04 13.11
CA LEU A 122 -3.73 10.39 14.11
C LEU A 122 -3.62 9.52 15.37
N HIS A 123 -3.23 8.24 15.28
CA HIS A 123 -2.98 7.38 16.43
C HIS A 123 -1.76 7.87 17.23
N ALA A 124 -0.67 8.21 16.54
CA ALA A 124 0.51 8.80 17.19
C ALA A 124 0.16 10.10 17.96
N GLY A 125 -0.72 10.93 17.39
CA GLY A 125 -1.23 12.15 18.05
C GLY A 125 -2.06 11.89 19.31
N LYS A 126 -2.55 10.68 19.51
CA LYS A 126 -3.25 10.22 20.73
C LYS A 126 -2.32 9.50 21.71
N ASN A 127 -1.01 9.54 21.48
CA ASN A 127 0.00 8.80 22.24
C ASN A 127 -0.15 7.28 22.11
N GLU A 128 -0.74 6.81 21.00
CA GLU A 128 -0.88 5.39 20.66
C GLU A 128 0.22 5.01 19.67
N ILE A 129 0.86 3.84 19.88
CA ILE A 129 1.87 3.35 18.95
C ILE A 129 1.17 2.86 17.69
N PRO A 130 1.46 3.42 16.48
CA PRO A 130 0.88 2.92 15.25
C PRO A 130 1.28 1.46 15.02
N GLU A 131 0.31 0.58 14.73
CA GLU A 131 0.56 -0.84 14.51
C GLU A 131 1.59 -1.08 13.39
N ARG A 132 1.56 -0.25 12.36
CA ARG A 132 2.51 -0.33 11.25
C ARG A 132 3.94 -0.01 11.68
N TRP A 133 4.13 0.89 12.64
CA TRP A 133 5.44 1.19 13.22
C TRP A 133 5.99 -0.02 13.98
N MET A 134 5.18 -0.65 14.83
CA MET A 134 5.57 -1.87 15.54
C MET A 134 5.98 -2.99 14.58
N ARG A 135 5.16 -3.26 13.57
CA ARG A 135 5.45 -4.29 12.57
C ARG A 135 6.72 -4.00 11.74
N ALA A 136 7.03 -2.73 11.50
CA ALA A 136 8.24 -2.36 10.79
C ALA A 136 9.48 -2.57 11.66
N VAL A 137 9.41 -2.20 12.94
CA VAL A 137 10.50 -2.41 13.91
C VAL A 137 10.78 -3.90 14.15
N GLU A 138 9.74 -4.74 14.20
CA GLU A 138 9.89 -6.19 14.37
C GLU A 138 10.58 -6.90 13.18
N ARG A 139 10.68 -6.24 12.02
CA ARG A 139 11.30 -6.78 10.81
C ARG A 139 12.75 -6.37 10.61
N LEU A 140 13.24 -5.45 11.45
CA LEU A 140 14.63 -5.01 11.48
C LEU A 140 15.47 -5.95 12.35
#